data_d41ac70eaf3730e39b52a124c41bb601
#
_entry.id   d41ac70eaf3730e39b52a124c41bb601
#
_cell.length_a   1.000
_cell.length_b   1.000
_cell.length_c   1.000
_cell.angle_alpha   90.00
_cell.angle_beta   90.00
_cell.angle_gamma   90.00
#
_symmetry.space_group_name_H-M   'P 1'
#
loop_
_entity.id
_entity.type
_entity.pdbx_description
1 polymer ?
#
loop_
_entity_poly.entity_id
_entity_poly.type
_entity_poly.pdbx_seq_one_letter_code
_entity_poly.pdbx_strand_id
1 'polypeptide(L)'
;MKKLISLILLYLSAHAFADGNNDWQNIDQNIFKLNSSNSCQGCLLRNTSFIGVDLNNSHLSGVDFISANLSSVNFYNADLEGSSLFGADMKGSNLENANLFGSNLFAANLFGSNLTGANLIEADLSLANLGHVNFANANLTNANLRGADLTGAVLEEAFLCNTIMPWGLDNSSCK
;
A
#
# COMPACT_ATOMS: atom_id res chain seq x y z
N MET A 1 -5.32 -15.89 -15.19
CA MET A 1 -6.25 -15.33 -14.19
C MET A 1 -7.02 -16.33 -13.31
N LYS A 2 -6.97 -17.66 -13.51
CA LYS A 2 -7.73 -18.65 -12.69
C LYS A 2 -6.97 -19.32 -11.54
N LYS A 3 -5.72 -18.94 -11.25
CA LYS A 3 -4.86 -19.63 -10.24
C LYS A 3 -4.85 -18.98 -8.84
N LEU A 4 -5.43 -17.79 -8.67
CA LEU A 4 -5.35 -17.04 -7.42
C LEU A 4 -6.32 -17.53 -6.33
N ILE A 5 -7.50 -17.98 -6.73
CA ILE A 5 -8.60 -18.31 -5.79
C ILE A 5 -8.21 -19.47 -4.87
N SER A 6 -7.41 -20.43 -5.33
CA SER A 6 -7.12 -21.66 -4.60
C SER A 6 -6.13 -21.51 -3.44
N LEU A 7 -5.19 -20.54 -3.51
CA LEU A 7 -4.17 -20.36 -2.46
C LEU A 7 -4.65 -19.47 -1.31
N ILE A 8 -5.46 -18.45 -1.60
CA ILE A 8 -5.96 -17.51 -0.58
C ILE A 8 -7.02 -18.20 0.30
N LEU A 9 -7.90 -19.03 -0.29
CA LEU A 9 -8.90 -19.79 0.44
C LEU A 9 -8.30 -20.85 1.41
N LEU A 10 -7.16 -21.44 1.08
CA LEU A 10 -6.50 -22.43 1.92
C LEU A 10 -5.85 -21.83 3.19
N TYR A 11 -5.45 -20.57 3.16
CA TYR A 11 -4.85 -19.89 4.33
C TYR A 11 -5.92 -19.33 5.30
N LEU A 12 -7.09 -18.94 4.78
CA LEU A 12 -8.19 -18.40 5.59
C LEU A 12 -8.92 -19.48 6.41
N SER A 13 -8.98 -20.71 5.92
CA SER A 13 -9.69 -21.79 6.61
C SER A 13 -9.04 -22.25 7.93
N ALA A 14 -7.75 -21.97 8.15
CA ALA A 14 -7.01 -22.39 9.33
C ALA A 14 -7.11 -21.44 10.54
N HIS A 15 -7.50 -20.18 10.34
CA HIS A 15 -7.57 -19.15 11.39
C HIS A 15 -9.00 -18.73 11.77
N ALA A 16 -10.02 -19.30 11.12
CA ALA A 16 -11.42 -18.86 11.20
C ALA A 16 -12.17 -19.25 12.49
N PHE A 17 -11.54 -19.87 13.48
CA PHE A 17 -12.26 -20.41 14.63
C PHE A 17 -12.11 -19.66 15.96
N ALA A 18 -11.45 -18.49 16.00
CA ALA A 18 -11.06 -17.89 17.28
C ALA A 18 -11.97 -16.77 17.81
N ASP A 19 -12.60 -15.97 16.95
CA ASP A 19 -13.32 -14.77 17.44
C ASP A 19 -14.72 -14.69 16.81
N GLY A 20 -15.78 -14.88 17.58
CA GLY A 20 -17.18 -14.90 17.17
C GLY A 20 -17.70 -13.65 16.41
N ASN A 21 -16.89 -13.01 15.59
CA ASN A 21 -17.20 -11.84 14.79
C ASN A 21 -17.43 -12.27 13.33
N ASN A 22 -18.53 -11.83 12.71
CA ASN A 22 -18.92 -12.16 11.33
C ASN A 22 -18.02 -11.54 10.24
N ASP A 23 -16.84 -11.02 10.58
CA ASP A 23 -15.94 -10.32 9.65
C ASP A 23 -15.40 -11.22 8.52
N TRP A 24 -15.35 -12.54 8.74
CA TRP A 24 -14.87 -13.52 7.76
C TRP A 24 -15.72 -13.64 6.50
N GLN A 25 -17.04 -13.59 6.66
CA GLN A 25 -17.95 -13.65 5.50
C GLN A 25 -17.79 -12.43 4.62
N ASN A 26 -17.49 -11.28 5.23
CA ASN A 26 -17.21 -10.04 4.50
C ASN A 26 -15.86 -10.11 3.76
N ILE A 27 -14.83 -10.72 4.35
CA ILE A 27 -13.51 -10.86 3.71
C ILE A 27 -13.59 -11.75 2.48
N ASP A 28 -14.22 -12.93 2.57
CA ASP A 28 -14.38 -13.85 1.44
C ASP A 28 -15.17 -13.20 0.28
N GLN A 29 -16.25 -12.46 0.60
CA GLN A 29 -17.01 -11.71 -0.39
C GLN A 29 -16.18 -10.60 -1.03
N ASN A 30 -15.36 -9.89 -0.25
CA ASN A 30 -14.48 -8.85 -0.74
C ASN A 30 -13.38 -9.39 -1.65
N ILE A 31 -12.77 -10.53 -1.29
CA ILE A 31 -11.80 -11.24 -2.13
C ILE A 31 -12.45 -11.70 -3.44
N PHE A 32 -13.65 -12.26 -3.38
CA PHE A 32 -14.40 -12.66 -4.57
C PHE A 32 -14.70 -11.46 -5.47
N LYS A 33 -15.15 -10.34 -4.88
CA LYS A 33 -15.40 -9.09 -5.61
C LYS A 33 -14.14 -8.59 -6.30
N LEU A 34 -13.01 -8.52 -5.58
CA LEU A 34 -11.73 -8.09 -6.13
C LEU A 34 -11.31 -8.96 -7.32
N ASN A 35 -11.41 -10.30 -7.19
CA ASN A 35 -11.04 -11.24 -8.23
C ASN A 35 -11.94 -11.16 -9.47
N SER A 36 -13.22 -10.85 -9.31
CA SER A 36 -14.19 -10.84 -10.40
C SER A 36 -14.23 -9.52 -11.17
N SER A 37 -13.97 -8.40 -10.49
CA SER A 37 -14.13 -7.06 -11.07
C SER A 37 -12.87 -6.20 -11.06
N ASN A 38 -11.75 -6.69 -10.51
CA ASN A 38 -10.54 -5.89 -10.26
C ASN A 38 -10.83 -4.61 -9.43
N SER A 39 -11.87 -4.65 -8.59
CA SER A 39 -12.37 -3.51 -7.83
C SER A 39 -12.83 -3.92 -6.44
N CYS A 40 -12.36 -3.21 -5.42
CA CYS A 40 -12.74 -3.45 -4.03
C CYS A 40 -12.69 -2.16 -3.22
N GLN A 41 -13.35 -1.11 -3.70
CA GLN A 41 -13.41 0.18 -3.02
C GLN A 41 -14.06 0.06 -1.64
N GLY A 42 -13.40 0.59 -0.61
CA GLY A 42 -13.87 0.53 0.78
C GLY A 42 -13.94 -0.88 1.38
N CYS A 43 -13.38 -1.89 0.72
CA CYS A 43 -13.41 -3.26 1.24
C CYS A 43 -12.55 -3.41 2.50
N LEU A 44 -13.01 -4.27 3.42
CA LEU A 44 -12.25 -4.67 4.60
C LEU A 44 -11.42 -5.91 4.27
N LEU A 45 -10.09 -5.75 4.23
CA LEU A 45 -9.12 -6.80 3.89
C LEU A 45 -7.95 -6.83 4.89
N ARG A 46 -8.26 -6.51 6.16
CA ARG A 46 -7.28 -6.52 7.27
C ARG A 46 -6.70 -7.90 7.49
N ASN A 47 -5.42 -7.95 7.87
CA ASN A 47 -4.71 -9.19 8.22
C ASN A 47 -4.75 -10.27 7.13
N THR A 48 -5.09 -9.91 5.89
CA THR A 48 -5.12 -10.84 4.75
C THR A 48 -3.74 -11.00 4.13
N SER A 49 -3.56 -12.05 3.32
CA SER A 49 -2.30 -12.28 2.60
C SER A 49 -2.54 -12.29 1.08
N PHE A 50 -1.84 -11.39 0.38
CA PHE A 50 -1.87 -11.24 -1.09
C PHE A 50 -0.47 -11.38 -1.70
N ILE A 51 0.45 -12.10 -1.05
CA ILE A 51 1.85 -12.22 -1.50
C ILE A 51 1.95 -12.52 -2.99
N GLY A 52 2.63 -11.66 -3.75
CA GLY A 52 2.91 -11.83 -5.17
C GLY A 52 1.68 -11.77 -6.08
N VAL A 53 0.55 -11.30 -5.57
CA VAL A 53 -0.69 -11.14 -6.35
C VAL A 53 -0.56 -10.01 -7.35
N ASP A 54 -1.16 -10.16 -8.53
CA ASP A 54 -1.25 -9.11 -9.53
C ASP A 54 -2.56 -8.32 -9.35
N LEU A 55 -2.43 -7.09 -8.84
CA LEU A 55 -3.49 -6.10 -8.63
C LEU A 55 -3.25 -4.84 -9.49
N ASN A 56 -2.60 -5.00 -10.65
CA ASN A 56 -2.37 -3.88 -11.55
C ASN A 56 -3.69 -3.26 -12.02
N ASN A 57 -3.71 -1.93 -12.17
CA ASN A 57 -4.89 -1.16 -12.59
C ASN A 57 -6.16 -1.44 -11.75
N SER A 58 -6.02 -1.89 -10.51
CA SER A 58 -7.17 -2.17 -9.63
C SER A 58 -7.74 -0.89 -9.02
N HIS A 59 -9.05 -0.92 -8.74
CA HIS A 59 -9.76 0.15 -8.04
C HIS A 59 -9.92 -0.23 -6.57
N LEU A 60 -9.03 0.31 -5.71
CA LEU A 60 -8.89 -0.02 -4.29
C LEU A 60 -9.01 1.20 -3.39
N SER A 61 -9.62 2.30 -3.88
CA SER A 61 -9.79 3.52 -3.08
C SER A 61 -10.52 3.23 -1.76
N GLY A 62 -10.00 3.76 -0.66
CA GLY A 62 -10.54 3.55 0.68
C GLY A 62 -10.46 2.12 1.21
N VAL A 63 -9.75 1.20 0.55
CA VAL A 63 -9.59 -0.18 1.03
C VAL A 63 -8.88 -0.21 2.38
N ASP A 64 -9.27 -1.14 3.23
CA ASP A 64 -8.63 -1.39 4.52
C ASP A 64 -7.73 -2.63 4.46
N PHE A 65 -6.44 -2.41 4.32
CA PHE A 65 -5.36 -3.41 4.33
C PHE A 65 -4.51 -3.36 5.61
N ILE A 66 -5.08 -2.87 6.73
CA ILE A 66 -4.35 -2.82 8.00
C ILE A 66 -3.70 -4.18 8.29
N SER A 67 -2.38 -4.18 8.54
CA SER A 67 -1.58 -5.37 8.85
C SER A 67 -1.67 -6.50 7.81
N ALA A 68 -2.08 -6.21 6.58
CA ALA A 68 -2.08 -7.19 5.50
C ALA A 68 -0.66 -7.51 5.02
N ASN A 69 -0.44 -8.74 4.56
CA ASN A 69 0.79 -9.09 3.86
C ASN A 69 0.60 -8.90 2.35
N LEU A 70 1.19 -7.82 1.85
CA LEU A 70 1.15 -7.37 0.46
C LEU A 70 2.54 -7.47 -0.20
N SER A 71 3.44 -8.29 0.37
CA SER A 71 4.80 -8.41 -0.16
C SER A 71 4.81 -8.92 -1.60
N SER A 72 5.64 -8.27 -2.43
CA SER A 72 5.78 -8.55 -3.87
C SER A 72 4.48 -8.42 -4.69
N VAL A 73 3.44 -7.75 -4.18
CA VAL A 73 2.22 -7.46 -4.94
C VAL A 73 2.53 -6.49 -6.07
N ASN A 74 1.90 -6.71 -7.21
CA ASN A 74 1.94 -5.76 -8.31
C ASN A 74 0.74 -4.82 -8.25
N PHE A 75 0.96 -3.58 -7.78
CA PHE A 75 0.00 -2.48 -7.75
C PHE A 75 0.25 -1.44 -8.86
N TYR A 76 0.91 -1.84 -9.96
CA TYR A 76 1.16 -0.92 -11.07
C TYR A 76 -0.13 -0.20 -11.49
N ASN A 77 -0.10 1.16 -11.47
CA ASN A 77 -1.24 2.00 -11.85
C ASN A 77 -2.55 1.71 -11.05
N ALA A 78 -2.45 1.14 -9.84
CA ALA A 78 -3.61 0.90 -8.99
C ALA A 78 -4.09 2.19 -8.31
N ASP A 79 -5.41 2.30 -8.09
CA ASP A 79 -6.00 3.37 -7.31
C ASP A 79 -6.16 2.91 -5.85
N LEU A 80 -5.30 3.45 -4.98
CA LEU A 80 -5.24 3.22 -3.52
C LEU A 80 -5.57 4.50 -2.74
N GLU A 81 -6.24 5.48 -3.36
CA GLU A 81 -6.62 6.75 -2.74
C GLU A 81 -7.34 6.53 -1.41
N GLY A 82 -6.89 7.25 -0.36
CA GLY A 82 -7.49 7.18 0.97
C GLY A 82 -7.46 5.81 1.64
N SER A 83 -6.68 4.85 1.11
CA SER A 83 -6.58 3.51 1.68
C SER A 83 -5.88 3.49 3.04
N SER A 84 -6.22 2.51 3.88
CA SER A 84 -5.51 2.23 5.12
C SER A 84 -4.55 1.06 4.93
N LEU A 85 -3.25 1.38 4.92
CA LEU A 85 -2.13 0.45 4.79
C LEU A 85 -1.29 0.43 6.08
N PHE A 86 -1.90 0.82 7.21
CA PHE A 86 -1.25 0.87 8.53
C PHE A 86 -0.58 -0.46 8.86
N GLY A 87 0.74 -0.46 9.07
CA GLY A 87 1.52 -1.63 9.41
C GLY A 87 1.48 -2.77 8.38
N ALA A 88 1.05 -2.51 7.14
CA ALA A 88 1.06 -3.52 6.08
C ALA A 88 2.50 -3.89 5.67
N ASP A 89 2.72 -5.16 5.34
CA ASP A 89 3.99 -5.59 4.74
C ASP A 89 3.89 -5.52 3.21
N MET A 90 4.53 -4.51 2.63
CA MET A 90 4.56 -4.23 1.19
C MET A 90 5.96 -4.41 0.59
N LYS A 91 6.83 -5.17 1.28
CA LYS A 91 8.21 -5.40 0.85
C LYS A 91 8.29 -5.86 -0.60
N GLY A 92 9.11 -5.16 -1.40
CA GLY A 92 9.35 -5.49 -2.80
C GLY A 92 8.13 -5.37 -3.71
N SER A 93 7.06 -4.70 -3.29
CA SER A 93 5.88 -4.46 -4.12
C SER A 93 6.16 -3.46 -5.24
N ASN A 94 5.41 -3.56 -6.33
CA ASN A 94 5.45 -2.60 -7.42
C ASN A 94 4.26 -1.65 -7.34
N LEU A 95 4.51 -0.40 -6.94
CA LEU A 95 3.55 0.70 -6.82
C LEU A 95 3.79 1.79 -7.88
N GLU A 96 4.48 1.44 -8.98
CA GLU A 96 4.77 2.39 -10.05
C GLU A 96 3.48 3.00 -10.60
N ASN A 97 3.42 4.34 -10.64
CA ASN A 97 2.26 5.15 -11.03
C ASN A 97 0.98 4.90 -10.20
N ALA A 98 1.06 4.26 -9.04
CA ALA A 98 -0.10 4.08 -8.18
C ALA A 98 -0.59 5.40 -7.60
N ASN A 99 -1.90 5.55 -7.41
CA ASN A 99 -2.50 6.66 -6.70
C ASN A 99 -2.65 6.31 -5.21
N LEU A 100 -1.82 6.92 -4.37
CA LEU A 100 -1.79 6.79 -2.91
C LEU A 100 -2.18 8.11 -2.23
N PHE A 101 -2.92 9.00 -2.92
CA PHE A 101 -3.36 10.28 -2.36
C PHE A 101 -4.07 10.08 -1.01
N GLY A 102 -3.61 10.77 0.02
CA GLY A 102 -4.21 10.73 1.36
C GLY A 102 -4.22 9.36 2.04
N SER A 103 -3.44 8.39 1.55
CA SER A 103 -3.38 7.05 2.15
C SER A 103 -2.61 7.04 3.48
N ASN A 104 -2.97 6.11 4.36
CA ASN A 104 -2.29 5.89 5.62
C ASN A 104 -1.32 4.70 5.52
N LEU A 105 -0.02 4.99 5.40
CA LEU A 105 1.10 4.04 5.36
C LEU A 105 1.93 4.07 6.66
N PHE A 106 1.35 4.57 7.77
CA PHE A 106 2.04 4.63 9.05
C PHE A 106 2.61 3.26 9.44
N ALA A 107 3.90 3.22 9.76
CA ALA A 107 4.64 2.01 10.13
C ALA A 107 4.59 0.86 9.11
N ALA A 108 4.19 1.11 7.85
CA ALA A 108 4.22 0.10 6.80
C ALA A 108 5.66 -0.29 6.42
N ASN A 109 5.85 -1.52 5.98
CA ASN A 109 7.13 -2.00 5.47
C ASN A 109 7.14 -1.97 3.94
N LEU A 110 7.80 -0.96 3.34
CA LEU A 110 7.96 -0.81 1.89
C LEU A 110 9.40 -1.11 1.42
N PHE A 111 10.20 -1.79 2.23
CA PHE A 111 11.60 -2.06 1.90
C PHE A 111 11.76 -2.60 0.47
N GLY A 112 12.56 -1.91 -0.34
CA GLY A 112 12.88 -2.31 -1.72
C GLY A 112 11.70 -2.25 -2.70
N SER A 113 10.61 -1.56 -2.39
CA SER A 113 9.48 -1.37 -3.30
C SER A 113 9.76 -0.30 -4.36
N ASN A 114 9.02 -0.35 -5.48
CA ASN A 114 9.07 0.62 -6.55
C ASN A 114 7.86 1.55 -6.48
N LEU A 115 8.08 2.83 -6.15
CA LEU A 115 7.09 3.91 -6.14
C LEU A 115 7.37 4.97 -7.22
N THR A 116 8.07 4.60 -8.30
CA THR A 116 8.35 5.52 -9.41
C THR A 116 7.06 6.13 -9.93
N GLY A 117 7.00 7.46 -9.99
CA GLY A 117 5.83 8.21 -10.48
C GLY A 117 4.57 8.11 -9.63
N ALA A 118 4.62 7.49 -8.44
CA ALA A 118 3.45 7.35 -7.57
C ALA A 118 2.96 8.71 -7.06
N ASN A 119 1.65 8.85 -6.90
CA ASN A 119 1.02 9.99 -6.26
C ASN A 119 0.87 9.74 -4.76
N LEU A 120 1.71 10.37 -3.93
CA LEU A 120 1.73 10.26 -2.48
C LEU A 120 1.35 11.59 -1.80
N ILE A 121 0.65 12.47 -2.52
CA ILE A 121 0.21 13.75 -1.95
C ILE A 121 -0.61 13.48 -0.70
N GLU A 122 -0.28 14.17 0.42
CA GLU A 122 -0.97 14.04 1.72
C GLU A 122 -0.90 12.64 2.36
N ALA A 123 -0.07 11.72 1.85
CA ALA A 123 0.09 10.40 2.45
C ALA A 123 0.84 10.46 3.79
N ASP A 124 0.45 9.60 4.74
CA ASP A 124 1.18 9.41 5.99
C ASP A 124 2.10 8.18 5.92
N LEU A 125 3.40 8.41 5.74
CA LEU A 125 4.45 7.41 5.72
C LEU A 125 5.30 7.45 7.02
N SER A 126 4.79 8.09 8.09
CA SER A 126 5.57 8.21 9.32
C SER A 126 5.86 6.84 9.92
N LEU A 127 7.09 6.71 10.43
CA LEU A 127 7.66 5.46 10.96
C LEU A 127 7.73 4.28 9.97
N ALA A 128 7.46 4.50 8.67
CA ALA A 128 7.55 3.44 7.66
C ALA A 128 9.01 3.02 7.41
N ASN A 129 9.21 1.75 7.07
CA ASN A 129 10.46 1.25 6.54
C ASN A 129 10.50 1.50 5.02
N LEU A 130 11.22 2.55 4.61
CA LEU A 130 11.40 2.97 3.23
C LEU A 130 12.81 2.65 2.69
N GLY A 131 13.52 1.75 3.34
CA GLY A 131 14.86 1.35 2.93
C GLY A 131 14.89 0.85 1.49
N HIS A 132 15.80 1.38 0.66
CA HIS A 132 15.96 1.04 -0.76
C HIS A 132 14.71 1.23 -1.62
N VAL A 133 13.74 2.03 -1.21
CA VAL A 133 12.58 2.39 -2.03
C VAL A 133 13.01 3.29 -3.19
N ASN A 134 12.41 3.08 -4.35
CA ASN A 134 12.56 3.98 -5.48
C ASN A 134 11.38 4.96 -5.56
N PHE A 135 11.60 6.24 -5.24
CA PHE A 135 10.64 7.34 -5.36
C PHE A 135 10.89 8.23 -6.59
N ALA A 136 11.67 7.79 -7.59
CA ALA A 136 11.96 8.61 -8.75
C ALA A 136 10.66 9.17 -9.36
N ASN A 137 10.61 10.51 -9.57
CA ASN A 137 9.42 11.21 -10.09
C ASN A 137 8.13 11.07 -9.25
N ALA A 138 8.17 10.52 -8.04
CA ALA A 138 6.99 10.45 -7.16
C ALA A 138 6.60 11.84 -6.65
N ASN A 139 5.31 12.05 -6.41
CA ASN A 139 4.81 13.29 -5.82
C ASN A 139 4.52 13.09 -4.33
N LEU A 140 5.37 13.65 -3.48
CA LEU A 140 5.31 13.60 -2.01
C LEU A 140 4.82 14.92 -1.40
N THR A 141 4.19 15.79 -2.17
CA THR A 141 3.67 17.07 -1.69
C THR A 141 2.77 16.88 -0.47
N ASN A 142 3.04 17.61 0.62
CA ASN A 142 2.34 17.50 1.90
C ASN A 142 2.43 16.12 2.58
N ALA A 143 3.25 15.19 2.09
CA ALA A 143 3.40 13.89 2.73
C ALA A 143 4.17 13.99 4.05
N ASN A 144 3.88 13.05 4.97
CA ASN A 144 4.54 12.94 6.26
C ASN A 144 5.45 11.70 6.30
N LEU A 145 6.77 11.90 6.31
CA LEU A 145 7.79 10.84 6.44
C LEU A 145 8.51 10.91 7.79
N ARG A 146 7.90 11.51 8.81
CA ARG A 146 8.53 11.69 10.11
C ARG A 146 8.95 10.34 10.71
N GLY A 147 10.25 10.21 11.03
CA GLY A 147 10.80 9.00 11.63
C GLY A 147 10.85 7.77 10.70
N ALA A 148 10.56 7.94 9.40
CA ALA A 148 10.74 6.86 8.42
C ALA A 148 12.22 6.56 8.19
N ASP A 149 12.54 5.30 7.88
CA ASP A 149 13.88 4.89 7.45
C ASP A 149 14.00 5.03 5.92
N LEU A 150 14.81 5.97 5.45
CA LEU A 150 15.09 6.25 4.04
C LEU A 150 16.45 5.71 3.59
N THR A 151 17.05 4.78 4.30
CA THR A 151 18.39 4.26 4.00
C THR A 151 18.42 3.67 2.57
N GLY A 152 19.24 4.26 1.70
CA GLY A 152 19.35 3.82 0.30
C GLY A 152 18.15 4.11 -0.59
N ALA A 153 17.19 4.90 -0.12
CA ALA A 153 16.05 5.33 -0.95
C ALA A 153 16.50 6.28 -2.06
N VAL A 154 15.86 6.18 -3.24
CA VAL A 154 16.10 7.05 -4.40
C VAL A 154 15.00 8.09 -4.47
N LEU A 155 15.36 9.39 -4.42
CA LEU A 155 14.45 10.54 -4.47
C LEU A 155 14.68 11.40 -5.73
N GLU A 156 15.27 10.83 -6.78
CA GLU A 156 15.58 11.55 -8.01
C GLU A 156 14.29 12.13 -8.63
N GLU A 157 14.29 13.45 -8.84
CA GLU A 157 13.14 14.19 -9.39
C GLU A 157 11.82 14.02 -8.62
N ALA A 158 11.87 13.56 -7.37
CA ALA A 158 10.70 13.52 -6.50
C ALA A 158 10.24 14.94 -6.14
N PHE A 159 8.93 15.18 -6.11
CA PHE A 159 8.35 16.48 -5.71
C PHE A 159 8.19 16.52 -4.18
N LEU A 160 8.97 17.41 -3.52
CA LEU A 160 9.07 17.57 -2.06
C LEU A 160 8.59 18.97 -1.65
N CYS A 161 7.31 19.27 -1.85
CA CYS A 161 6.75 20.55 -1.40
C CYS A 161 5.94 20.38 -0.11
N ASN A 162 6.28 21.11 0.95
CA ASN A 162 5.71 20.93 2.29
C ASN A 162 5.83 19.48 2.82
N THR A 163 6.82 18.74 2.38
CA THR A 163 7.03 17.35 2.78
C THR A 163 7.75 17.30 4.12
N ILE A 164 7.21 16.58 5.09
CA ILE A 164 7.87 16.35 6.38
C ILE A 164 8.81 15.15 6.25
N MET A 165 10.09 15.43 6.04
CA MET A 165 11.15 14.42 5.98
C MET A 165 11.61 14.00 7.38
N PRO A 166 12.30 12.88 7.56
CA PRO A 166 12.87 12.50 8.88
C PRO A 166 13.78 13.56 9.50
N TRP A 167 14.42 14.39 8.68
CA TRP A 167 15.33 15.46 9.08
C TRP A 167 14.71 16.86 9.12
N GLY A 168 13.42 17.01 8.81
CA GLY A 168 12.71 18.27 8.84
C GLY A 168 11.86 18.55 7.60
N LEU A 169 11.27 19.73 7.53
CA LEU A 169 10.42 20.16 6.42
C LEU A 169 11.26 20.38 5.16
N ASP A 170 10.84 19.79 4.05
CA ASP A 170 11.42 19.99 2.73
C ASP A 170 10.45 20.74 1.80
N ASN A 171 10.94 21.83 1.23
CA ASN A 171 10.22 22.70 0.30
C ASN A 171 10.98 22.88 -1.01
N SER A 172 11.93 22.00 -1.32
CA SER A 172 12.85 22.16 -2.45
C SER A 172 12.12 22.21 -3.80
N SER A 173 10.95 21.57 -3.90
CA SER A 173 10.15 21.53 -5.12
C SER A 173 8.96 22.51 -5.13
N CYS A 174 8.76 23.34 -4.10
CA CYS A 174 7.73 24.38 -4.10
C CYS A 174 8.06 25.48 -5.10
N LYS A 175 7.09 25.86 -5.91
CA LYS A 175 7.17 26.99 -6.86
C LYS A 175 6.24 28.11 -6.44
#